data_4c99499b4c0b7b3b2cfc0a8d5c379fb3
#
_entry.id   4c99499b4c0b7b3b2cfc0a8d5c379fb3
#
_cell.length_a   1.000
_cell.length_b   1.000
_cell.length_c   1.000
_cell.angle_alpha   90.00
_cell.angle_beta   90.00
_cell.angle_gamma   90.00
#
_symmetry.space_group_name_H-M   'P 1'
#
loop_
_entity.id
_entity.type
_entity.pdbx_description
1 polymer ?
#
loop_
_entity_poly.entity_id
_entity_poly.type
_entity_poly.pdbx_seq_one_letter_code
_entity_poly.pdbx_strand_id
1 'polypeptide(L)'
;MNPRKLKKIKKQFHKEHTVVHKSSYIQQLEQYGELFSDFSKIKFLINNALLNDRLLRSGLLPQPLPKMLLPDDTQDIIFKQINSKYPQGDPTGDQLWNKYTAALPKLDELLRNFRDYLEDTYGMWSYTNSSFTNALSKYLNGAPVLEIMAGNGYISKGLRNSNPQQSPYR
;
A
#
# COMPACT_ATOMS: atom_id res chain seq x y z
N MET A 1 25.06 -7.92 -30.95
CA MET A 1 23.89 -8.48 -30.21
C MET A 1 22.64 -7.72 -30.64
N ASN A 2 21.54 -8.41 -31.00
CA ASN A 2 20.35 -7.79 -31.57
C ASN A 2 19.61 -6.89 -30.55
N PRO A 3 19.34 -5.59 -30.85
CA PRO A 3 18.71 -4.64 -29.92
C PRO A 3 17.35 -5.10 -29.38
N ARG A 4 16.61 -5.89 -30.18
CA ARG A 4 15.32 -6.48 -29.78
C ARG A 4 15.48 -7.57 -28.69
N LYS A 5 16.60 -8.32 -28.72
CA LYS A 5 16.93 -9.34 -27.73
C LYS A 5 17.33 -8.70 -26.39
N LEU A 6 18.07 -7.58 -26.46
CA LEU A 6 18.47 -6.80 -25.26
C LEU A 6 17.26 -6.17 -24.56
N LYS A 7 16.28 -5.64 -25.31
CA LYS A 7 15.02 -5.10 -24.75
C LYS A 7 14.18 -6.18 -24.08
N LYS A 8 14.11 -7.40 -24.67
CA LYS A 8 13.40 -8.53 -24.04
C LYS A 8 14.06 -8.96 -22.74
N ILE A 9 15.38 -9.10 -22.72
CA ILE A 9 16.16 -9.48 -21.55
C ILE A 9 16.00 -8.43 -20.43
N LYS A 10 16.15 -7.12 -20.73
CA LYS A 10 15.94 -6.05 -19.75
C LYS A 10 14.51 -6.05 -19.19
N LYS A 11 13.49 -6.29 -20.02
CA LYS A 11 12.09 -6.34 -19.59
C LYS A 11 11.80 -7.57 -18.71
N GLN A 12 12.44 -8.70 -18.99
CA GLN A 12 12.33 -9.92 -18.20
C GLN A 12 13.06 -9.79 -16.86
N PHE A 13 14.27 -9.24 -16.87
CA PHE A 13 15.05 -8.94 -15.66
C PHE A 13 14.32 -7.95 -14.72
N HIS A 14 13.75 -6.88 -15.28
CA HIS A 14 12.96 -5.92 -14.51
C HIS A 14 11.68 -6.56 -13.94
N LYS A 15 11.02 -7.45 -14.69
CA LYS A 15 9.83 -8.17 -14.25
C LYS A 15 10.14 -9.17 -13.13
N GLU A 16 11.25 -9.90 -13.22
CA GLU A 16 11.70 -10.86 -12.20
C GLU A 16 12.14 -10.14 -10.90
N HIS A 17 12.92 -9.06 -11.00
CA HIS A 17 13.29 -8.24 -9.84
C HIS A 17 12.07 -7.60 -9.17
N THR A 18 11.12 -7.10 -9.94
CA THR A 18 9.89 -6.49 -9.40
C THR A 18 9.02 -7.53 -8.68
N VAL A 19 8.93 -8.77 -9.21
CA VAL A 19 8.14 -9.85 -8.60
C VAL A 19 8.76 -10.30 -7.27
N VAL A 20 10.08 -10.42 -7.18
CA VAL A 20 10.79 -10.80 -5.95
C VAL A 20 10.63 -9.71 -4.88
N HIS A 21 10.77 -8.43 -5.25
CA HIS A 21 10.61 -7.31 -4.32
C HIS A 21 9.16 -7.18 -3.80
N LYS A 22 8.17 -7.39 -4.67
CA LYS A 22 6.73 -7.43 -4.31
C LYS A 22 6.43 -8.49 -3.26
N SER A 23 6.96 -9.70 -3.48
CA SER A 23 6.74 -10.83 -2.59
C SER A 23 7.26 -10.53 -1.17
N SER A 24 8.47 -9.98 -1.05
CA SER A 24 9.10 -9.73 0.24
C SER A 24 8.38 -8.65 1.07
N TYR A 25 8.02 -7.50 0.46
CA TYR A 25 7.36 -6.40 1.18
C TYR A 25 5.96 -6.79 1.67
N ILE A 26 5.15 -7.38 0.79
CA ILE A 26 3.78 -7.79 1.11
C ILE A 26 3.77 -8.95 2.11
N GLN A 27 4.68 -9.92 1.97
CA GLN A 27 4.82 -11.01 2.94
C GLN A 27 5.17 -10.50 4.34
N GLN A 28 6.05 -9.51 4.45
CA GLN A 28 6.35 -8.89 5.73
C GLN A 28 5.11 -8.22 6.35
N LEU A 29 4.34 -7.45 5.55
CA LEU A 29 3.09 -6.86 6.04
C LEU A 29 2.08 -7.92 6.50
N GLU A 30 1.95 -9.03 5.78
CA GLU A 30 1.08 -10.13 6.16
C GLU A 30 1.52 -10.75 7.50
N GLN A 31 2.81 -11.02 7.67
CA GLN A 31 3.38 -11.51 8.94
C GLN A 31 3.10 -10.58 10.12
N TYR A 32 3.26 -9.25 9.91
CA TYR A 32 2.89 -8.27 10.94
C TYR A 32 1.37 -8.20 11.16
N GLY A 33 0.56 -8.42 10.14
CA GLY A 33 -0.89 -8.51 10.25
C GLY A 33 -1.35 -9.67 11.13
N GLU A 34 -0.66 -10.81 11.05
CA GLU A 34 -0.86 -11.96 11.92
C GLU A 34 -0.37 -11.66 13.35
N LEU A 35 0.85 -11.13 13.48
CA LEU A 35 1.43 -10.79 14.78
C LEU A 35 0.56 -9.82 15.58
N PHE A 36 0.03 -8.79 14.93
CA PHE A 36 -0.80 -7.75 15.54
C PHE A 36 -2.30 -7.96 15.28
N SER A 37 -2.73 -9.21 15.10
CA SER A 37 -4.14 -9.54 14.81
C SER A 37 -5.14 -9.03 15.86
N ASP A 38 -4.75 -8.96 17.12
CA ASP A 38 -5.55 -8.50 18.24
C ASP A 38 -5.60 -6.96 18.39
N PHE A 39 -4.80 -6.22 17.61
CA PHE A 39 -4.69 -4.77 17.69
C PHE A 39 -5.39 -4.09 16.52
N SER A 40 -6.65 -3.74 16.69
CA SER A 40 -7.54 -3.25 15.62
C SER A 40 -6.99 -2.06 14.85
N LYS A 41 -6.37 -1.08 15.52
CA LYS A 41 -5.79 0.12 14.87
C LYS A 41 -4.61 -0.25 13.96
N ILE A 42 -3.72 -1.13 14.42
CA ILE A 42 -2.55 -1.60 13.65
C ILE A 42 -3.03 -2.44 12.46
N LYS A 43 -3.93 -3.38 12.73
CA LYS A 43 -4.52 -4.25 11.70
C LYS A 43 -5.23 -3.45 10.62
N PHE A 44 -5.91 -2.37 10.98
CA PHE A 44 -6.55 -1.46 10.03
C PHE A 44 -5.53 -0.87 9.04
N LEU A 45 -4.37 -0.38 9.51
CA LEU A 45 -3.33 0.19 8.66
C LEU A 45 -2.76 -0.87 7.71
N ILE A 46 -2.41 -2.04 8.24
CA ILE A 46 -1.89 -3.15 7.44
C ILE A 46 -2.91 -3.59 6.38
N ASN A 47 -4.16 -3.78 6.76
CA ASN A 47 -5.21 -4.19 5.84
C ASN A 47 -5.44 -3.17 4.72
N ASN A 48 -5.32 -1.86 5.00
CA ASN A 48 -5.39 -0.83 3.95
C ASN A 48 -4.24 -0.97 2.94
N ALA A 49 -3.01 -1.21 3.40
CA ALA A 49 -1.88 -1.44 2.50
C ALA A 49 -2.11 -2.69 1.62
N LEU A 50 -2.48 -3.82 2.25
CA LEU A 50 -2.74 -5.08 1.54
C LEU A 50 -3.90 -4.99 0.56
N LEU A 51 -4.98 -4.29 0.92
CA LEU A 51 -6.13 -4.05 0.04
C LEU A 51 -5.70 -3.25 -1.20
N ASN A 52 -4.97 -2.16 -0.99
CA ASN A 52 -4.56 -1.28 -2.09
C ASN A 52 -3.55 -1.95 -3.03
N ASP A 53 -2.63 -2.76 -2.50
CA ASP A 53 -1.78 -3.62 -3.31
C ASP A 53 -2.60 -4.60 -4.15
N ARG A 54 -3.60 -5.27 -3.55
CA ARG A 54 -4.48 -6.21 -4.27
C ARG A 54 -5.27 -5.52 -5.38
N LEU A 55 -5.82 -4.33 -5.12
CA LEU A 55 -6.52 -3.56 -6.14
C LEU A 55 -5.62 -3.23 -7.32
N LEU A 56 -4.41 -2.74 -7.05
CA LEU A 56 -3.43 -2.40 -8.09
C LEU A 56 -2.98 -3.60 -8.90
N ARG A 57 -2.74 -4.75 -8.26
CA ARG A 57 -2.47 -6.03 -8.98
C ARG A 57 -3.60 -6.43 -9.91
N SER A 58 -4.82 -6.20 -9.48
CA SER A 58 -6.02 -6.48 -10.31
C SER A 58 -6.26 -5.41 -11.37
N GLY A 59 -5.36 -4.44 -11.49
CA GLY A 59 -5.49 -3.34 -12.45
C GLY A 59 -6.57 -2.34 -12.07
N LEU A 60 -7.00 -2.27 -10.82
CA LEU A 60 -7.96 -1.29 -10.31
C LEU A 60 -7.21 -0.12 -9.66
N LEU A 61 -7.89 1.02 -9.51
CA LEU A 61 -7.36 2.13 -8.73
C LEU A 61 -7.46 1.81 -7.23
N PRO A 62 -6.46 2.25 -6.44
CA PRO A 62 -6.49 2.07 -5.00
C PRO A 62 -7.56 2.95 -4.35
N GLN A 63 -7.90 2.62 -3.10
CA GLN A 63 -8.76 3.41 -2.24
C GLN A 63 -7.96 4.51 -1.52
N PRO A 64 -8.60 5.53 -0.94
CA PRO A 64 -7.92 6.48 -0.08
C PRO A 64 -7.14 5.79 1.03
N LEU A 65 -5.91 6.27 1.29
CA LEU A 65 -5.07 5.76 2.37
C LEU A 65 -5.30 6.58 3.64
N PRO A 66 -5.37 5.93 4.80
CA PRO A 66 -5.21 6.61 6.08
C PRO A 66 -3.76 7.14 6.20
N LYS A 67 -3.50 7.91 7.25
CA LYS A 67 -2.12 8.25 7.61
C LYS A 67 -1.38 6.94 7.95
N MET A 68 -0.43 6.55 7.08
CA MET A 68 0.32 5.30 7.20
C MET A 68 1.44 5.42 8.23
N LEU A 69 1.06 5.66 9.47
CA LEU A 69 1.93 5.78 10.65
C LEU A 69 1.28 5.06 11.81
N LEU A 70 2.09 4.43 12.65
CA LEU A 70 1.57 3.89 13.90
C LEU A 70 1.02 5.03 14.77
N PRO A 71 -0.12 4.85 15.44
CA PRO A 71 -0.63 5.80 16.41
C PRO A 71 0.34 6.02 17.57
N ASP A 72 0.41 7.24 18.09
CA ASP A 72 1.30 7.59 19.21
C ASP A 72 1.00 6.78 20.48
N ASP A 73 -0.27 6.36 20.67
CA ASP A 73 -0.75 5.55 21.79
C ASP A 73 -0.55 4.03 21.61
N THR A 74 0.20 3.61 20.56
CA THR A 74 0.35 2.17 20.23
C THR A 74 0.94 1.35 21.37
N GLN A 75 2.00 1.83 22.02
CA GLN A 75 2.61 1.12 23.14
C GLN A 75 1.67 1.02 24.34
N ASP A 76 0.94 2.08 24.65
CA ASP A 76 -0.04 2.10 25.74
C ASP A 76 -1.17 1.10 25.49
N ILE A 77 -1.62 0.97 24.26
CA ILE A 77 -2.65 -0.01 23.89
C ILE A 77 -2.12 -1.43 24.08
N ILE A 78 -0.89 -1.71 23.62
CA ILE A 78 -0.26 -3.02 23.80
C ILE A 78 -0.10 -3.35 25.28
N PHE A 79 0.42 -2.40 26.06
CA PHE A 79 0.59 -2.56 27.50
C PHE A 79 -0.73 -2.86 28.22
N LYS A 80 -1.78 -2.09 27.96
CA LYS A 80 -3.11 -2.31 28.55
C LYS A 80 -3.68 -3.67 28.18
N GLN A 81 -3.52 -4.09 26.95
CA GLN A 81 -4.05 -5.38 26.49
C GLN A 81 -3.30 -6.57 27.11
N ILE A 82 -1.98 -6.47 27.26
CA ILE A 82 -1.19 -7.51 27.94
C ILE A 82 -1.58 -7.58 29.41
N ASN A 83 -1.62 -6.44 30.13
CA ASN A 83 -1.94 -6.39 31.54
C ASN A 83 -3.38 -6.82 31.87
N SER A 84 -4.28 -6.75 30.89
CA SER A 84 -5.64 -7.29 31.08
C SER A 84 -5.69 -8.81 31.17
N LYS A 85 -4.68 -9.51 30.65
CA LYS A 85 -4.59 -10.97 30.61
C LYS A 85 -3.53 -11.53 31.57
N TYR A 86 -2.46 -10.77 31.79
CA TYR A 86 -1.30 -11.17 32.58
C TYR A 86 -0.99 -10.12 33.63
N PRO A 87 -0.92 -10.48 34.94
CA PRO A 87 -0.54 -9.53 35.97
C PRO A 87 0.89 -9.03 35.78
N GLN A 88 1.19 -7.85 36.33
CA GLN A 88 2.51 -7.26 36.27
C GLN A 88 3.58 -8.20 36.85
N GLY A 89 4.67 -8.43 36.11
CA GLY A 89 5.74 -9.37 36.48
C GLY A 89 5.50 -10.81 36.04
N ASP A 90 4.41 -11.10 35.30
CA ASP A 90 4.19 -12.40 34.69
C ASP A 90 5.19 -12.60 33.52
N PRO A 91 6.01 -13.67 33.53
CA PRO A 91 7.01 -13.91 32.49
C PRO A 91 6.43 -14.01 31.08
N THR A 92 5.19 -14.48 30.93
CA THR A 92 4.51 -14.56 29.63
C THR A 92 4.12 -13.17 29.14
N GLY A 93 3.61 -12.33 30.05
CA GLY A 93 3.31 -10.93 29.77
C GLY A 93 4.56 -10.16 29.32
N ASP A 94 5.67 -10.34 30.03
CA ASP A 94 6.96 -9.70 29.68
C ASP A 94 7.50 -10.17 28.31
N GLN A 95 7.40 -11.45 28.00
CA GLN A 95 7.78 -11.99 26.70
C GLN A 95 6.93 -11.41 25.57
N LEU A 96 5.62 -11.31 25.76
CA LEU A 96 4.71 -10.71 24.78
C LEU A 96 5.00 -9.22 24.58
N TRP A 97 5.23 -8.48 25.66
CA TRP A 97 5.63 -7.09 25.61
C TRP A 97 6.89 -6.88 24.77
N ASN A 98 7.94 -7.63 25.07
CA ASN A 98 9.21 -7.57 24.35
C ASN A 98 9.02 -7.93 22.86
N LYS A 99 8.24 -8.96 22.56
CA LYS A 99 7.94 -9.39 21.19
C LYS A 99 7.24 -8.29 20.38
N TYR A 100 6.20 -7.67 20.94
CA TYR A 100 5.45 -6.64 20.23
C TYR A 100 6.27 -5.36 20.10
N THR A 101 6.90 -4.88 21.15
CA THR A 101 7.65 -3.62 21.10
C THR A 101 8.88 -3.70 20.21
N ALA A 102 9.58 -4.84 20.16
CA ALA A 102 10.68 -5.08 19.22
C ALA A 102 10.24 -5.06 17.74
N ALA A 103 8.99 -5.40 17.47
CA ALA A 103 8.43 -5.44 16.12
C ALA A 103 7.98 -4.06 15.59
N LEU A 104 7.62 -3.12 16.50
CA LEU A 104 7.04 -1.83 16.12
C LEU A 104 7.92 -0.96 15.20
N PRO A 105 9.24 -0.81 15.43
CA PRO A 105 10.06 0.05 14.57
C PRO A 105 10.06 -0.41 13.11
N LYS A 106 10.16 -1.73 12.89
CA LYS A 106 10.17 -2.28 11.53
C LYS A 106 8.79 -2.20 10.86
N LEU A 107 7.72 -2.40 11.63
CA LEU A 107 6.37 -2.21 11.11
C LEU A 107 6.10 -0.75 10.74
N ASP A 108 6.51 0.21 11.58
CA ASP A 108 6.35 1.63 11.28
C ASP A 108 7.13 2.04 10.02
N GLU A 109 8.36 1.53 9.86
CA GLU A 109 9.14 1.69 8.64
C GLU A 109 8.40 1.15 7.40
N LEU A 110 7.85 -0.06 7.47
CA LEU A 110 7.09 -0.64 6.37
C LEU A 110 5.86 0.20 6.03
N LEU A 111 5.11 0.66 7.03
CA LEU A 111 3.93 1.49 6.78
C LEU A 111 4.32 2.82 6.12
N ARG A 112 5.37 3.50 6.58
CA ARG A 112 5.88 4.76 5.99
C ARG A 112 6.33 4.58 4.54
N ASN A 113 7.02 3.47 4.25
CA ASN A 113 7.58 3.17 2.94
C ASN A 113 6.55 2.59 1.96
N PHE A 114 5.27 2.53 2.33
CA PHE A 114 4.24 2.00 1.43
C PHE A 114 4.13 2.80 0.12
N ARG A 115 4.33 4.11 0.16
CA ARG A 115 4.30 4.94 -1.05
C ARG A 115 5.48 4.64 -1.98
N ASP A 116 6.67 4.47 -1.44
CA ASP A 116 7.87 4.09 -2.21
C ASP A 116 7.67 2.70 -2.84
N TYR A 117 7.10 1.77 -2.08
CA TYR A 117 6.70 0.47 -2.62
C TYR A 117 5.75 0.60 -3.82
N LEU A 118 4.76 1.50 -3.76
CA LEU A 118 3.82 1.73 -4.87
C LEU A 118 4.50 2.37 -6.08
N GLU A 119 5.45 3.27 -5.86
CA GLU A 119 6.25 3.88 -6.91
C GLU A 119 7.11 2.83 -7.61
N ASP A 120 7.91 2.07 -6.85
CA ASP A 120 8.82 1.06 -7.37
C ASP A 120 8.09 -0.08 -8.09
N THR A 121 6.95 -0.48 -7.52
CA THR A 121 6.23 -1.68 -7.99
C THR A 121 5.28 -1.39 -9.12
N TYR A 122 4.57 -0.27 -9.05
CA TYR A 122 3.48 0.09 -9.95
C TYR A 122 3.77 1.35 -10.77
N GLY A 123 4.89 2.03 -10.54
CA GLY A 123 5.21 3.32 -11.17
C GLY A 123 4.22 4.41 -10.77
N MET A 124 3.70 4.36 -9.54
CA MET A 124 2.74 5.34 -9.03
C MET A 124 3.48 6.47 -8.30
N TRP A 125 3.99 7.43 -9.05
CA TRP A 125 4.71 8.60 -8.54
C TRP A 125 3.87 9.51 -7.62
N SER A 126 2.60 9.64 -7.93
CA SER A 126 1.63 10.35 -7.11
C SER A 126 0.49 9.40 -6.75
N TYR A 127 0.11 9.37 -5.48
CA TYR A 127 -0.96 8.49 -5.03
C TYR A 127 -2.31 8.87 -5.61
N THR A 128 -2.65 8.25 -6.71
CA THR A 128 -3.91 8.45 -7.43
C THR A 128 -4.92 7.39 -7.04
N ASN A 129 -5.95 7.78 -6.33
CA ASN A 129 -7.00 6.87 -5.86
C ASN A 129 -8.36 7.14 -6.53
N SER A 130 -9.30 6.22 -6.35
CA SER A 130 -10.64 6.30 -6.94
C SER A 130 -11.43 7.53 -6.50
N SER A 131 -11.32 7.95 -5.22
CA SER A 131 -12.03 9.11 -4.71
C SER A 131 -11.52 10.40 -5.34
N PHE A 132 -10.20 10.54 -5.49
CA PHE A 132 -9.59 11.68 -6.17
C PHE A 132 -10.05 11.77 -7.63
N THR A 133 -9.99 10.68 -8.37
CA THR A 133 -10.39 10.70 -9.79
C THR A 133 -11.89 10.91 -9.98
N ASN A 134 -12.73 10.43 -9.08
CA ASN A 134 -14.15 10.74 -9.07
C ASN A 134 -14.43 12.21 -8.79
N ALA A 135 -13.74 12.83 -7.84
CA ALA A 135 -13.86 14.25 -7.56
C ALA A 135 -13.38 15.10 -8.74
N LEU A 136 -12.25 14.72 -9.34
CA LEU A 136 -11.70 15.37 -10.52
C LEU A 136 -12.67 15.27 -11.72
N SER A 137 -13.25 14.10 -11.96
CA SER A 137 -14.25 13.90 -13.02
C SER A 137 -15.48 14.82 -12.86
N LYS A 138 -15.98 14.97 -11.63
CA LYS A 138 -17.07 15.89 -11.32
C LYS A 138 -16.68 17.34 -11.56
N TYR A 139 -15.49 17.75 -11.14
CA TYR A 139 -14.97 19.11 -11.35
C TYR A 139 -14.84 19.45 -12.83
N LEU A 140 -14.34 18.51 -13.63
CA LEU A 140 -14.16 18.69 -15.07
C LEU A 140 -15.47 18.76 -15.85
N ASN A 141 -16.54 18.21 -15.33
CA ASN A 141 -17.88 18.25 -15.90
C ASN A 141 -17.93 18.00 -17.41
N GLY A 142 -17.21 16.99 -17.88
CA GLY A 142 -17.17 16.64 -19.29
C GLY A 142 -16.16 17.41 -20.15
N ALA A 143 -15.41 18.35 -19.59
CA ALA A 143 -14.36 19.05 -20.33
C ALA A 143 -13.27 18.09 -20.81
N PRO A 144 -12.73 18.29 -22.01
CA PRO A 144 -11.60 17.50 -22.52
C PRO A 144 -10.35 17.75 -21.67
N VAL A 145 -9.59 16.67 -21.39
CA VAL A 145 -8.41 16.72 -20.53
C VAL A 145 -7.21 16.15 -21.26
N LEU A 146 -6.09 16.85 -21.17
CA LEU A 146 -4.78 16.35 -21.57
C LEU A 146 -3.95 16.10 -20.30
N GLU A 147 -3.59 14.86 -20.05
CA GLU A 147 -2.66 14.49 -18.98
C GLU A 147 -1.24 14.53 -19.52
N ILE A 148 -0.44 15.52 -19.07
CA ILE A 148 0.99 15.63 -19.36
C ILE A 148 1.78 14.97 -18.22
N MET A 149 2.92 14.34 -18.58
CA MET A 149 3.75 13.57 -17.64
C MET A 149 2.96 12.44 -16.96
N ALA A 150 2.11 11.78 -17.73
CA ALA A 150 1.12 10.80 -17.24
C ALA A 150 1.72 9.59 -16.50
N GLY A 151 3.01 9.31 -16.62
CA GLY A 151 3.62 8.09 -16.08
C GLY A 151 2.87 6.85 -16.58
N ASN A 152 2.30 6.08 -15.64
CA ASN A 152 1.48 4.92 -15.99
C ASN A 152 -0.02 5.24 -16.23
N GLY A 153 -0.38 6.53 -16.32
CA GLY A 153 -1.71 6.99 -16.72
C GLY A 153 -2.82 6.71 -15.71
N TYR A 154 -2.52 6.75 -14.41
CA TYR A 154 -3.50 6.45 -13.36
C TYR A 154 -4.64 7.46 -13.31
N ILE A 155 -4.39 8.76 -13.58
CA ILE A 155 -5.42 9.79 -13.64
C ILE A 155 -6.33 9.54 -14.85
N SER A 156 -5.75 9.38 -16.04
CA SER A 156 -6.50 9.03 -17.26
C SER A 156 -7.35 7.78 -17.09
N LYS A 157 -6.79 6.76 -16.44
CA LYS A 157 -7.53 5.53 -16.14
C LYS A 157 -8.72 5.81 -15.22
N GLY A 158 -8.52 6.56 -14.16
CA GLY A 158 -9.59 6.89 -13.22
C GLY A 158 -10.70 7.73 -13.85
N LEU A 159 -10.34 8.71 -14.67
CA LEU A 159 -11.30 9.54 -15.39
C LEU A 159 -12.14 8.70 -16.38
N ARG A 160 -11.52 7.76 -17.11
CA ARG A 160 -12.26 6.85 -18.00
C ARG A 160 -13.21 5.93 -17.23
N ASN A 161 -12.81 5.45 -16.07
CA ASN A 161 -13.67 4.62 -15.22
C ASN A 161 -14.87 5.40 -14.68
N SER A 162 -14.67 6.69 -14.36
CA SER A 162 -15.73 7.57 -13.86
C SER A 162 -16.68 8.05 -14.96
N ASN A 163 -16.24 8.05 -16.23
CA ASN A 163 -17.02 8.56 -17.36
C ASN A 163 -16.78 7.71 -18.63
N PRO A 164 -17.38 6.50 -18.71
CA PRO A 164 -17.16 5.55 -19.83
C PRO A 164 -17.48 6.10 -21.21
N GLN A 165 -18.31 7.15 -21.30
CA GLN A 165 -18.70 7.76 -22.59
C GLN A 165 -17.67 8.73 -23.16
N GLN A 166 -16.65 9.10 -22.39
CA GLN A 166 -15.59 10.01 -22.81
C GLN A 166 -14.31 9.30 -23.26
N SER A 167 -14.40 8.15 -23.91
CA SER A 167 -13.24 7.53 -24.54
C SER A 167 -12.77 8.40 -25.71
N PRO A 168 -11.54 8.92 -25.72
CA PRO A 168 -11.04 9.76 -26.82
C PRO A 168 -10.71 8.97 -28.10
N TYR A 169 -10.91 7.68 -28.10
CA TYR A 169 -10.72 6.79 -29.25
C TYR A 169 -12.09 6.27 -29.72
N ARG A 170 -12.70 6.97 -30.65
CA ARG A 170 -13.60 6.40 -31.64
C ARG A 170 -12.81 6.10 -32.92
#